data_c696e688e190e77d0bd7b7cb27e9d921
#
_entry.id   c696e688e190e77d0bd7b7cb27e9d921
#
_cell.length_a   1.000
_cell.length_b   1.000
_cell.length_c   1.000
_cell.angle_alpha   90.00
_cell.angle_beta   90.00
_cell.angle_gamma   90.00
#
_symmetry.space_group_name_H-M   'P 1'
#
loop_
_entity.id
_entity.type
_entity.pdbx_description
1 polymer ?
#
loop_
_entity_poly.entity_id
_entity_poly.type
_entity_poly.pdbx_seq_one_letter_code
_entity_poly.pdbx_strand_id
1 'polypeptide(L)'
;MGRVAASENPIVKNAVITAFKAQYGIDMSIAEQSNALKFKSFNEFFTRALKEGVRDIDTDATSIVSPADGAISQLGPIVEGDIFQAKGQKFTVDNLIADPQLAEPFKNGQFATVYLSPKDYHRVHMPFAGTLTETLYVPGELFSVNQTTAENIPGLFARNERMVCLFDTEIGRMAVVLVGAMIVAGIETVATGKVKPTGRLELNQHNLFLDKGAELGRFYLGSTAVVLFEKDKMTWDAAFKANSTVVMGEAMGHTV
;
A
#
# COMPACT_ATOMS: atom_id res chain seq x y z
N MET A 1 13.54 12.33 12.66
CA MET A 1 12.17 12.60 12.15
C MET A 1 11.11 11.83 12.94
N GLY A 2 11.23 10.52 13.20
CA GLY A 2 10.22 9.71 13.88
C GLY A 2 9.74 10.24 15.23
N ARG A 3 10.65 10.71 16.09
CA ARG A 3 10.28 11.32 17.39
C ARG A 3 9.48 12.62 17.24
N VAL A 4 9.75 13.41 16.20
CA VAL A 4 9.03 14.66 15.93
C VAL A 4 7.61 14.36 15.43
N ALA A 5 7.46 13.39 14.52
CA ALA A 5 6.17 12.99 13.97
C ALA A 5 5.26 12.32 15.03
N ALA A 6 5.84 11.65 16.02
CA ALA A 6 5.12 11.04 17.14
C ALA A 6 4.93 12.01 18.33
N SER A 7 5.46 13.24 18.24
CA SER A 7 5.34 14.21 19.34
C SER A 7 3.91 14.67 19.56
N GLU A 8 3.45 14.59 20.79
CA GLU A 8 2.15 15.11 21.23
C GLU A 8 2.25 16.55 21.77
N ASN A 9 3.47 17.12 21.84
CA ASN A 9 3.67 18.49 22.27
C ASN A 9 2.90 19.44 21.33
N PRO A 10 1.93 20.25 21.82
CA PRO A 10 1.06 21.05 20.96
C PRO A 10 1.80 22.01 20.03
N ILE A 11 2.90 22.60 20.48
CA ILE A 11 3.69 23.55 19.67
C ILE A 11 4.34 22.82 18.52
N VAL A 12 5.02 21.68 18.80
CA VAL A 12 5.74 20.89 17.79
C VAL A 12 4.77 20.30 16.79
N LYS A 13 3.74 19.58 17.25
CA LYS A 13 2.78 18.93 16.34
C LYS A 13 2.03 19.93 15.47
N ASN A 14 1.57 21.06 16.05
CA ASN A 14 0.81 22.06 15.32
C ASN A 14 1.68 22.72 14.22
N ALA A 15 2.94 23.04 14.54
CA ALA A 15 3.87 23.59 13.56
C ALA A 15 4.10 22.63 12.40
N VAL A 16 4.36 21.35 12.70
CA VAL A 16 4.60 20.31 11.67
C VAL A 16 3.35 20.07 10.83
N ILE A 17 2.18 19.90 11.44
CA ILE A 17 0.92 19.67 10.73
C ILE A 17 0.58 20.86 9.83
N THR A 18 0.71 22.09 10.35
CA THR A 18 0.40 23.31 9.59
C THR A 18 1.33 23.45 8.38
N ALA A 19 2.63 23.28 8.57
CA ALA A 19 3.61 23.36 7.49
C ALA A 19 3.36 22.28 6.43
N PHE A 20 3.13 21.03 6.85
CA PHE A 20 2.87 19.93 5.93
C PHE A 20 1.57 20.12 5.16
N LYS A 21 0.49 20.51 5.84
CA LYS A 21 -0.81 20.81 5.21
C LYS A 21 -0.68 21.90 4.15
N ALA A 22 0.05 22.98 4.45
CA ALA A 22 0.26 24.08 3.51
C ALA A 22 1.12 23.66 2.31
N GLN A 23 2.20 22.90 2.55
CA GLN A 23 3.12 22.46 1.51
C GLN A 23 2.48 21.51 0.50
N TYR A 24 1.64 20.58 0.96
CA TYR A 24 1.04 19.53 0.12
C TYR A 24 -0.42 19.77 -0.23
N GLY A 25 -1.03 20.85 0.21
CA GLY A 25 -2.42 21.19 -0.10
C GLY A 25 -3.43 20.15 0.43
N ILE A 26 -3.22 19.66 1.67
CA ILE A 26 -4.06 18.59 2.22
C ILE A 26 -5.50 19.06 2.39
N ASP A 27 -6.42 18.37 1.71
CA ASP A 27 -7.84 18.57 1.89
C ASP A 27 -8.34 17.88 3.17
N MET A 28 -8.80 18.66 4.11
CA MET A 28 -9.37 18.18 5.38
C MET A 28 -10.89 18.08 5.35
N SER A 29 -11.53 18.49 4.25
CA SER A 29 -13.00 18.43 4.13
C SER A 29 -13.52 17.00 4.12
N ILE A 30 -12.72 16.08 3.55
CA ILE A 30 -13.02 14.66 3.43
C ILE A 30 -12.60 13.85 4.68
N ALA A 31 -11.78 14.41 5.57
CA ALA A 31 -11.33 13.72 6.77
C ALA A 31 -12.45 13.67 7.84
N GLU A 32 -12.55 12.53 8.55
CA GLU A 32 -13.48 12.37 9.68
C GLU A 32 -13.27 13.48 10.72
N GLN A 33 -12.01 13.71 11.13
CA GLN A 33 -11.60 14.88 11.92
C GLN A 33 -11.16 16.00 10.97
N SER A 34 -12.05 16.95 10.69
CA SER A 34 -11.78 18.06 9.76
C SER A 34 -10.80 19.11 10.31
N ASN A 35 -10.67 19.24 11.64
CA ASN A 35 -9.71 20.16 12.25
C ASN A 35 -8.35 19.47 12.43
N ALA A 36 -7.40 19.80 11.55
CA ALA A 36 -6.05 19.21 11.55
C ALA A 36 -5.30 19.35 12.89
N LEU A 37 -5.58 20.40 13.67
CA LEU A 37 -4.90 20.64 14.96
C LEU A 37 -5.47 19.83 16.13
N LYS A 38 -6.59 19.14 15.95
CA LYS A 38 -7.18 18.25 16.96
C LYS A 38 -6.52 16.86 17.01
N PHE A 39 -5.75 16.48 16.01
CA PHE A 39 -4.98 15.22 16.06
C PHE A 39 -3.92 15.29 17.18
N LYS A 40 -3.68 14.16 17.84
CA LYS A 40 -2.72 14.06 18.96
C LYS A 40 -1.28 14.23 18.50
N SER A 41 -0.95 13.78 17.28
CA SER A 41 0.38 13.85 16.70
C SER A 41 0.31 14.05 15.18
N PHE A 42 1.45 14.34 14.55
CA PHE A 42 1.53 14.33 13.10
C PHE A 42 1.25 12.93 12.51
N ASN A 43 1.68 11.86 13.17
CA ASN A 43 1.39 10.49 12.73
C ASN A 43 -0.12 10.24 12.63
N GLU A 44 -0.90 10.63 13.65
CA GLU A 44 -2.35 10.47 13.63
C GLU A 44 -3.01 11.32 12.52
N PHE A 45 -2.56 12.55 12.33
CA PHE A 45 -2.99 13.38 11.20
C PHE A 45 -2.68 12.75 9.85
N PHE A 46 -1.49 12.18 9.69
CA PHE A 46 -1.06 11.57 8.44
C PHE A 46 -1.86 10.30 8.10
N THR A 47 -2.18 9.49 9.10
CA THR A 47 -3.01 8.28 8.97
C THR A 47 -4.50 8.53 9.21
N ARG A 48 -4.95 9.78 9.05
CA ARG A 48 -6.34 10.22 9.30
C ARG A 48 -7.35 9.31 8.62
N ALA A 49 -8.47 9.07 9.29
CA ALA A 49 -9.63 8.41 8.68
C ALA A 49 -10.37 9.38 7.75
N LEU A 50 -11.05 8.85 6.76
CA LEU A 50 -12.00 9.57 5.92
C LEU A 50 -13.41 9.47 6.53
N LYS A 51 -14.27 10.44 6.21
CA LYS A 51 -15.68 10.35 6.52
C LYS A 51 -16.31 9.16 5.80
N GLU A 52 -17.33 8.60 6.43
CA GLU A 52 -18.16 7.58 5.78
C GLU A 52 -18.77 8.10 4.48
N GLY A 53 -18.82 7.28 3.44
CA GLY A 53 -19.37 7.63 2.13
C GLY A 53 -18.52 8.57 1.27
N VAL A 54 -17.30 8.93 1.67
CA VAL A 54 -16.40 9.76 0.83
C VAL A 54 -15.66 8.92 -0.22
N ARG A 55 -15.55 7.63 0.01
CA ARG A 55 -15.03 6.65 -0.94
C ARG A 55 -16.08 5.58 -1.13
N ASP A 56 -16.66 5.57 -2.32
CA ASP A 56 -17.58 4.52 -2.73
C ASP A 56 -16.78 3.28 -3.10
N ILE A 57 -17.08 2.17 -2.46
CA ILE A 57 -16.49 0.88 -2.80
C ILE A 57 -17.35 0.27 -3.89
N ASP A 58 -16.75 -0.04 -5.03
CA ASP A 58 -17.45 -0.74 -6.09
C ASP A 58 -18.01 -2.07 -5.58
N THR A 59 -19.32 -2.26 -5.75
CA THR A 59 -20.07 -3.38 -5.18
C THR A 59 -20.21 -4.59 -6.10
N ASP A 60 -19.73 -4.48 -7.36
CA ASP A 60 -19.74 -5.64 -8.28
C ASP A 60 -18.85 -6.75 -7.68
N ALA A 61 -19.43 -7.94 -7.53
CA ALA A 61 -18.72 -9.08 -6.94
C ALA A 61 -17.44 -9.47 -7.70
N THR A 62 -17.40 -9.17 -8.99
CA THR A 62 -16.26 -9.47 -9.86
C THR A 62 -15.18 -8.38 -9.87
N SER A 63 -15.48 -7.18 -9.36
CA SER A 63 -14.53 -6.07 -9.43
C SER A 63 -13.35 -6.23 -8.49
N ILE A 64 -12.17 -5.90 -9.01
CA ILE A 64 -10.94 -5.68 -8.24
C ILE A 64 -10.78 -4.18 -8.06
N VAL A 65 -10.80 -3.71 -6.81
CA VAL A 65 -10.79 -2.26 -6.53
C VAL A 65 -9.39 -1.76 -6.16
N SER A 66 -9.18 -0.46 -6.36
CA SER A 66 -7.94 0.19 -5.92
C SER A 66 -7.77 0.06 -4.41
N PRO A 67 -6.61 -0.40 -3.93
CA PRO A 67 -6.35 -0.55 -2.50
C PRO A 67 -6.12 0.78 -1.80
N ALA A 68 -5.87 1.87 -2.53
CA ALA A 68 -5.49 3.16 -1.94
C ALA A 68 -5.79 4.33 -2.89
N ASP A 69 -5.83 5.54 -2.33
CA ASP A 69 -5.73 6.77 -3.11
C ASP A 69 -4.29 6.94 -3.61
N GLY A 70 -4.13 7.36 -4.86
CA GLY A 70 -2.79 7.60 -5.38
C GLY A 70 -2.71 7.62 -6.90
N ALA A 71 -1.56 7.20 -7.40
CA ALA A 71 -1.33 7.02 -8.83
C ALA A 71 -0.75 5.64 -9.13
N ILE A 72 -1.20 5.03 -10.20
CA ILE A 72 -0.63 3.78 -10.68
C ILE A 72 0.81 4.06 -11.15
N SER A 73 1.78 3.44 -10.49
CA SER A 73 3.15 3.45 -10.98
C SER A 73 3.29 2.56 -12.20
N GLN A 74 2.85 1.30 -12.06
CA GLN A 74 2.78 0.31 -13.12
C GLN A 74 1.67 -0.72 -12.82
N LEU A 75 1.11 -1.34 -13.87
CA LEU A 75 0.25 -2.50 -13.76
C LEU A 75 0.38 -3.36 -15.02
N GLY A 76 0.06 -4.64 -14.90
CA GLY A 76 0.08 -5.57 -16.03
C GLY A 76 0.47 -7.00 -15.64
N PRO A 77 0.85 -7.82 -16.63
CA PRO A 77 1.26 -9.21 -16.39
C PRO A 77 2.63 -9.29 -15.72
N ILE A 78 2.78 -10.29 -14.87
CA ILE A 78 4.07 -10.78 -14.37
C ILE A 78 4.57 -11.81 -15.39
N VAL A 79 5.76 -11.59 -15.92
CA VAL A 79 6.32 -12.47 -16.97
C VAL A 79 7.51 -13.26 -16.42
N GLU A 80 7.37 -14.57 -16.30
CA GLU A 80 8.41 -15.46 -15.73
C GLU A 80 8.93 -14.98 -14.36
N GLY A 81 8.06 -14.40 -13.56
CA GLY A 81 8.39 -13.85 -12.25
C GLY A 81 8.89 -12.40 -12.26
N ASP A 82 9.10 -11.78 -13.41
CA ASP A 82 9.52 -10.38 -13.53
C ASP A 82 8.34 -9.43 -13.43
N ILE A 83 8.49 -8.43 -12.57
CA ILE A 83 7.58 -7.29 -12.40
C ILE A 83 8.26 -6.04 -12.96
N PHE A 84 7.59 -5.35 -13.88
CA PHE A 84 8.09 -4.10 -14.43
C PHE A 84 7.96 -2.95 -13.41
N GLN A 85 9.06 -2.23 -13.18
CA GLN A 85 9.10 -1.13 -12.23
C GLN A 85 8.91 0.24 -12.90
N ALA A 86 9.86 0.65 -13.74
CA ALA A 86 9.85 1.88 -14.54
C ALA A 86 11.08 1.91 -15.45
N LYS A 87 11.01 2.56 -16.61
CA LYS A 87 12.17 2.81 -17.51
C LYS A 87 13.09 1.60 -17.72
N GLY A 88 12.51 0.42 -17.97
CA GLY A 88 13.28 -0.82 -18.19
C GLY A 88 13.80 -1.49 -16.91
N GLN A 89 13.60 -0.90 -15.74
CA GLN A 89 13.92 -1.53 -14.46
C GLN A 89 12.86 -2.59 -14.14
N LYS A 90 13.32 -3.69 -13.56
CA LYS A 90 12.48 -4.81 -13.12
C LYS A 90 12.92 -5.27 -11.74
N PHE A 91 12.05 -6.00 -11.06
CA PHE A 91 12.36 -6.82 -9.89
C PHE A 91 11.54 -8.10 -9.96
N THR A 92 11.95 -9.14 -9.24
CA THR A 92 11.23 -10.41 -9.27
C THR A 92 10.21 -10.52 -8.14
N VAL A 93 9.17 -11.33 -8.36
CA VAL A 93 8.22 -11.72 -7.31
C VAL A 93 8.95 -12.35 -6.13
N ASP A 94 9.94 -13.21 -6.40
CA ASP A 94 10.77 -13.84 -5.38
C ASP A 94 11.47 -12.79 -4.48
N ASN A 95 12.03 -11.76 -5.10
CA ASN A 95 12.65 -10.66 -4.33
C ASN A 95 11.63 -9.81 -3.59
N LEU A 96 10.46 -9.59 -4.17
CA LEU A 96 9.41 -8.77 -3.52
C LEU A 96 8.83 -9.49 -2.31
N ILE A 97 8.51 -10.77 -2.42
CA ILE A 97 7.93 -11.57 -1.34
C ILE A 97 9.03 -12.04 -0.36
N ALA A 98 10.27 -12.22 -0.84
CA ALA A 98 11.42 -12.71 -0.08
C ALA A 98 11.27 -14.16 0.43
N ASP A 99 10.38 -14.92 -0.16
CA ASP A 99 10.19 -16.36 0.02
C ASP A 99 9.75 -16.99 -1.31
N PRO A 100 10.59 -17.84 -1.93
CA PRO A 100 10.28 -18.43 -3.23
C PRO A 100 9.05 -19.35 -3.25
N GLN A 101 8.72 -20.00 -2.14
CA GLN A 101 7.54 -20.88 -2.07
C GLN A 101 6.25 -20.05 -2.03
N LEU A 102 6.26 -18.97 -1.27
CA LEU A 102 5.14 -18.03 -1.19
C LEU A 102 5.00 -17.18 -2.47
N ALA A 103 6.09 -17.00 -3.22
CA ALA A 103 6.13 -16.25 -4.47
C ALA A 103 5.61 -17.05 -5.69
N GLU A 104 5.75 -18.38 -5.67
CA GLU A 104 5.48 -19.26 -6.82
C GLU A 104 4.11 -19.06 -7.47
N PRO A 105 2.99 -18.92 -6.71
CA PRO A 105 1.66 -18.73 -7.30
C PRO A 105 1.53 -17.50 -8.20
N PHE A 106 2.36 -16.47 -7.99
CA PHE A 106 2.24 -15.18 -8.67
C PHE A 106 3.12 -15.01 -9.91
N LYS A 107 4.02 -15.96 -10.21
CA LYS A 107 5.07 -15.80 -11.23
C LYS A 107 4.60 -15.52 -12.66
N ASN A 108 3.37 -15.87 -13.00
CA ASN A 108 2.78 -15.56 -14.31
C ASN A 108 1.40 -14.91 -14.16
N GLY A 109 1.18 -14.26 -13.03
CA GLY A 109 -0.05 -13.61 -12.67
C GLY A 109 -0.15 -12.16 -13.14
N GLN A 110 -0.86 -11.35 -12.38
CA GLN A 110 -1.07 -9.93 -12.62
C GLN A 110 -0.58 -9.11 -11.44
N PHE A 111 -0.13 -7.89 -11.69
CA PHE A 111 0.25 -6.96 -10.62
C PHE A 111 -0.27 -5.54 -10.88
N ALA A 112 -0.43 -4.79 -9.81
CA ALA A 112 -0.55 -3.33 -9.84
C ALA A 112 0.27 -2.72 -8.70
N THR A 113 0.98 -1.64 -9.01
CA THR A 113 1.75 -0.84 -8.06
C THR A 113 1.12 0.54 -7.95
N VAL A 114 0.57 0.86 -6.78
CA VAL A 114 -0.06 2.16 -6.48
C VAL A 114 0.84 2.95 -5.55
N TYR A 115 1.28 4.11 -6.02
CA TYR A 115 2.08 5.06 -5.25
C TYR A 115 1.17 6.07 -4.54
N LEU A 116 1.31 6.19 -3.23
CA LEU A 116 0.61 7.17 -2.41
C LEU A 116 1.54 8.38 -2.19
N SER A 117 1.19 9.52 -2.76
CA SER A 117 1.94 10.75 -2.56
C SER A 117 1.63 11.36 -1.18
N PRO A 118 2.46 12.25 -0.64
CA PRO A 118 2.28 12.79 0.71
C PRO A 118 0.91 13.45 1.00
N LYS A 119 0.21 13.91 -0.03
CA LYS A 119 -1.13 14.52 0.11
C LYS A 119 -2.25 13.50 0.23
N ASP A 120 -2.04 12.27 -0.27
CA ASP A 120 -3.07 11.27 -0.42
C ASP A 120 -3.52 10.69 0.94
N TYR A 121 -4.54 9.89 0.93
CA TYR A 121 -4.99 9.08 2.05
C TYR A 121 -4.04 7.90 2.25
N HIS A 122 -3.51 7.71 3.47
CA HIS A 122 -2.43 6.75 3.73
C HIS A 122 -2.88 5.48 4.45
N ARG A 123 -4.14 5.07 4.27
CA ARG A 123 -4.58 3.72 4.62
C ARG A 123 -4.71 2.88 3.36
N VAL A 124 -4.46 1.59 3.50
CA VAL A 124 -4.56 0.59 2.44
C VAL A 124 -5.74 -0.31 2.77
N HIS A 125 -6.54 -0.57 1.76
CA HIS A 125 -7.77 -1.34 1.87
C HIS A 125 -7.71 -2.59 0.99
N MET A 126 -8.58 -3.55 1.26
CA MET A 126 -8.65 -4.81 0.53
C MET A 126 -9.13 -4.58 -0.90
N PRO A 127 -8.34 -4.97 -1.92
CA PRO A 127 -8.77 -4.85 -3.31
C PRO A 127 -9.84 -5.89 -3.71
N PHE A 128 -9.88 -7.00 -2.99
CA PHE A 128 -10.83 -8.09 -3.13
C PHE A 128 -11.02 -8.79 -1.79
N ALA A 129 -12.17 -9.40 -1.53
CA ALA A 129 -12.43 -10.09 -0.27
C ALA A 129 -11.54 -11.35 -0.13
N GLY A 130 -11.07 -11.63 1.08
CA GLY A 130 -10.25 -12.81 1.31
C GLY A 130 -9.86 -13.02 2.75
N THR A 131 -9.36 -14.21 3.04
CA THR A 131 -8.82 -14.57 4.35
C THR A 131 -7.32 -14.35 4.37
N LEU A 132 -6.85 -13.46 5.22
CA LEU A 132 -5.43 -13.30 5.50
C LEU A 132 -4.91 -14.58 6.15
N THR A 133 -3.99 -15.25 5.50
CA THR A 133 -3.38 -16.49 5.97
C THR A 133 -1.98 -16.27 6.54
N GLU A 134 -1.20 -15.38 5.93
CA GLU A 134 0.16 -15.11 6.37
C GLU A 134 0.48 -13.62 6.26
N THR A 135 1.33 -13.15 7.19
CA THR A 135 2.08 -11.91 7.01
C THR A 135 3.57 -12.21 7.11
N LEU A 136 4.36 -11.67 6.16
CA LEU A 136 5.80 -11.77 6.18
C LEU A 136 6.40 -10.36 6.25
N TYR A 137 7.01 -10.04 7.41
CA TYR A 137 7.84 -8.85 7.51
C TYR A 137 9.19 -9.08 6.84
N VAL A 138 9.54 -8.19 5.93
CA VAL A 138 10.81 -8.22 5.21
C VAL A 138 11.61 -6.97 5.58
N PRO A 139 12.74 -7.12 6.29
CA PRO A 139 13.62 -6.00 6.57
C PRO A 139 14.23 -5.48 5.27
N GLY A 140 14.51 -4.19 5.22
CA GLY A 140 15.05 -3.58 4.02
C GLY A 140 15.54 -2.17 4.25
N GLU A 141 15.86 -1.51 3.16
CA GLU A 141 16.22 -0.12 3.13
C GLU A 141 14.97 0.78 3.21
N LEU A 142 15.19 2.06 3.31
CA LEU A 142 14.13 3.08 3.38
C LEU A 142 14.41 4.16 2.34
N PHE A 143 14.54 3.77 1.09
CA PHE A 143 14.61 4.74 0.00
C PHE A 143 13.30 5.54 -0.09
N SER A 144 13.40 6.80 -0.44
CA SER A 144 12.21 7.55 -0.85
C SER A 144 11.55 6.85 -2.04
N VAL A 145 10.24 6.76 -2.03
CA VAL A 145 9.47 6.21 -3.15
C VAL A 145 8.76 7.37 -3.84
N ASN A 146 9.10 7.58 -5.09
CA ASN A 146 8.50 8.53 -6.02
C ASN A 146 8.91 8.14 -7.45
N GLN A 147 8.38 8.84 -8.45
CA GLN A 147 8.69 8.53 -9.85
C GLN A 147 10.20 8.54 -10.13
N THR A 148 10.93 9.55 -9.66
CA THR A 148 12.38 9.67 -9.89
C THR A 148 13.15 8.49 -9.33
N THR A 149 12.85 8.05 -8.11
CA THR A 149 13.54 6.92 -7.49
C THR A 149 13.13 5.60 -8.13
N ALA A 150 11.86 5.43 -8.51
CA ALA A 150 11.40 4.25 -9.25
C ALA A 150 12.09 4.10 -10.62
N GLU A 151 12.44 5.21 -11.26
CA GLU A 151 13.15 5.23 -12.53
C GLU A 151 14.66 4.98 -12.41
N ASN A 152 15.28 5.28 -11.27
CA ASN A 152 16.73 5.31 -11.12
C ASN A 152 17.30 4.30 -10.10
N ILE A 153 16.48 3.70 -9.24
CA ILE A 153 16.93 2.70 -8.25
C ILE A 153 16.44 1.33 -8.67
N PRO A 154 17.32 0.43 -9.14
CA PRO A 154 16.94 -0.93 -9.50
C PRO A 154 16.35 -1.69 -8.32
N GLY A 155 15.19 -2.34 -8.52
CA GLY A 155 14.56 -3.17 -7.53
C GLY A 155 14.04 -2.40 -6.29
N LEU A 156 13.74 -1.11 -6.42
CA LEU A 156 13.35 -0.20 -5.33
C LEU A 156 12.36 -0.83 -4.36
N PHE A 157 11.25 -1.37 -4.89
CA PHE A 157 10.17 -1.91 -4.07
C PHE A 157 10.54 -3.21 -3.36
N ALA A 158 11.43 -4.02 -3.96
CA ALA A 158 11.94 -5.25 -3.37
C ALA A 158 13.11 -5.02 -2.40
N ARG A 159 13.70 -3.83 -2.39
CA ARG A 159 14.80 -3.46 -1.47
C ARG A 159 14.32 -2.75 -0.23
N ASN A 160 13.21 -2.04 -0.30
CA ASN A 160 12.66 -1.34 0.86
C ASN A 160 12.03 -2.31 1.87
N GLU A 161 12.08 -1.89 3.16
CA GLU A 161 11.33 -2.52 4.25
C GLU A 161 9.85 -2.65 3.84
N ARG A 162 9.26 -3.83 4.06
CA ARG A 162 7.88 -4.08 3.63
C ARG A 162 7.19 -5.15 4.46
N MET A 163 5.87 -5.11 4.42
CA MET A 163 5.00 -6.16 4.94
C MET A 163 4.26 -6.82 3.79
N VAL A 164 4.49 -8.09 3.58
CA VAL A 164 3.75 -8.93 2.62
C VAL A 164 2.56 -9.53 3.36
N CYS A 165 1.36 -9.30 2.85
CA CYS A 165 0.11 -9.88 3.35
C CYS A 165 -0.44 -10.84 2.30
N LEU A 166 -0.57 -12.12 2.63
CA LEU A 166 -1.02 -13.18 1.73
C LEU A 166 -2.45 -13.60 2.10
N PHE A 167 -3.27 -13.72 1.08
CA PHE A 167 -4.70 -14.01 1.23
C PHE A 167 -5.09 -15.22 0.38
N ASP A 168 -5.95 -16.05 0.95
CA ASP A 168 -6.79 -16.97 0.18
C ASP A 168 -8.10 -16.27 -0.16
N THR A 169 -8.43 -16.22 -1.44
CA THR A 169 -9.66 -15.62 -1.97
C THR A 169 -10.45 -16.65 -2.77
N GLU A 170 -11.68 -16.34 -3.13
CA GLU A 170 -12.49 -17.24 -3.98
C GLU A 170 -11.92 -17.41 -5.41
N ILE A 171 -11.06 -16.51 -5.86
CA ILE A 171 -10.41 -16.58 -7.18
C ILE A 171 -8.98 -17.11 -7.15
N GLY A 172 -8.49 -17.56 -6.00
CA GLY A 172 -7.10 -18.01 -5.79
C GLY A 172 -6.33 -17.12 -4.83
N ARG A 173 -5.00 -17.24 -4.83
CA ARG A 173 -4.17 -16.45 -3.92
C ARG A 173 -4.01 -15.01 -4.38
N MET A 174 -4.02 -14.11 -3.43
CA MET A 174 -3.73 -12.69 -3.61
C MET A 174 -2.65 -12.26 -2.62
N ALA A 175 -1.75 -11.37 -3.03
CA ALA A 175 -0.83 -10.69 -2.11
C ALA A 175 -1.04 -9.18 -2.16
N VAL A 176 -1.01 -8.54 -0.99
CA VAL A 176 -0.91 -7.09 -0.86
C VAL A 176 0.37 -6.77 -0.11
N VAL A 177 1.31 -6.12 -0.80
CA VAL A 177 2.62 -5.77 -0.24
C VAL A 177 2.64 -4.28 0.10
N LEU A 178 2.76 -3.99 1.39
CA LEU A 178 2.89 -2.63 1.90
C LEU A 178 4.38 -2.28 1.96
N VAL A 179 4.84 -1.44 1.01
CA VAL A 179 6.26 -1.05 0.91
C VAL A 179 6.47 0.29 1.61
N GLY A 180 7.31 0.28 2.64
CA GLY A 180 7.72 1.47 3.39
C GLY A 180 8.70 2.35 2.62
N ALA A 181 8.85 3.60 3.06
CA ALA A 181 9.80 4.55 2.45
C ALA A 181 10.41 5.48 3.50
N MET A 182 11.37 6.30 3.08
CA MET A 182 12.19 7.20 3.91
C MET A 182 11.33 8.19 4.73
N ILE A 183 11.79 8.45 5.91
CA ILE A 183 11.59 9.54 6.89
C ILE A 183 10.95 9.10 8.19
N VAL A 184 9.94 8.25 8.22
CA VAL A 184 9.42 7.63 9.44
C VAL A 184 8.86 6.27 9.08
N ALA A 185 9.74 5.29 8.92
CA ALA A 185 9.33 3.93 8.69
C ALA A 185 8.27 3.48 9.71
N GLY A 186 7.14 3.12 9.22
CA GLY A 186 6.10 2.57 10.06
C GLY A 186 4.99 2.05 9.18
N ILE A 187 4.93 0.75 9.09
CA ILE A 187 3.79 0.02 8.54
C ILE A 187 2.97 -0.45 9.73
N GLU A 188 1.67 -0.39 9.60
CA GLU A 188 0.73 -0.99 10.54
C GLU A 188 -0.28 -1.81 9.77
N THR A 189 -0.60 -3.00 10.23
CA THR A 189 -1.70 -3.80 9.68
C THR A 189 -2.73 -4.11 10.76
N VAL A 190 -3.95 -4.37 10.34
CA VAL A 190 -5.02 -4.75 11.28
C VAL A 190 -4.73 -6.06 12.01
N ALA A 191 -3.92 -6.94 11.40
CA ALA A 191 -3.55 -8.24 11.97
C ALA A 191 -2.38 -8.17 12.95
N THR A 192 -1.38 -7.32 12.69
CA THR A 192 -0.13 -7.30 13.49
C THR A 192 0.03 -6.04 14.34
N GLY A 193 -0.84 -5.03 14.13
CA GLY A 193 -0.61 -3.70 14.67
C GLY A 193 0.62 -3.05 14.04
N LYS A 194 1.22 -2.08 14.72
CA LYS A 194 2.40 -1.37 14.24
C LYS A 194 3.62 -2.28 14.20
N VAL A 195 4.17 -2.44 13.00
CA VAL A 195 5.37 -3.24 12.76
C VAL A 195 6.56 -2.64 13.51
N LYS A 196 7.28 -3.49 14.23
CA LYS A 196 8.54 -3.15 14.89
C LYS A 196 9.67 -3.75 14.05
N PRO A 197 10.59 -2.92 13.52
CA PRO A 197 11.72 -3.45 12.75
C PRO A 197 12.58 -4.38 13.61
N THR A 198 12.69 -5.64 13.20
CA THR A 198 13.49 -6.65 13.92
C THR A 198 14.81 -6.97 13.22
N GLY A 199 14.97 -6.46 11.99
CA GLY A 199 16.15 -6.67 11.16
C GLY A 199 16.24 -8.09 10.57
N ARG A 200 15.21 -8.92 10.71
CA ARG A 200 15.13 -10.28 10.15
C ARG A 200 13.75 -10.56 9.56
N LEU A 201 13.65 -11.57 8.72
CA LEU A 201 12.37 -12.06 8.22
C LEU A 201 11.52 -12.60 9.37
N GLU A 202 10.23 -12.22 9.40
CA GLU A 202 9.27 -12.71 10.38
C GLU A 202 7.96 -13.12 9.69
N LEU A 203 7.73 -14.42 9.63
CA LEU A 203 6.48 -15.01 9.13
C LEU A 203 5.53 -15.26 10.29
N ASN A 204 4.30 -14.78 10.16
CA ASN A 204 3.22 -15.02 11.11
C ASN A 204 2.02 -15.62 10.38
N GLN A 205 1.36 -16.58 11.03
CA GLN A 205 0.15 -17.22 10.53
C GLN A 205 -1.08 -16.49 11.08
N HIS A 206 -2.11 -16.37 10.24
CA HIS A 206 -3.38 -15.72 10.57
C HIS A 206 -4.57 -16.55 10.08
N ASN A 207 -5.75 -16.17 10.49
CA ASN A 207 -7.03 -16.63 9.95
C ASN A 207 -8.04 -15.49 10.11
N LEU A 208 -7.83 -14.39 9.36
CA LEU A 208 -8.62 -13.18 9.46
C LEU A 208 -9.28 -12.88 8.13
N PHE A 209 -10.58 -13.05 8.04
CA PHE A 209 -11.34 -12.65 6.86
C PHE A 209 -11.51 -11.13 6.83
N LEU A 210 -11.30 -10.55 5.66
CA LEU A 210 -11.50 -9.13 5.36
C LEU A 210 -12.34 -8.99 4.11
N ASP A 211 -13.41 -8.19 4.20
CA ASP A 211 -14.25 -7.84 3.07
C ASP A 211 -13.51 -6.93 2.08
N LYS A 212 -13.95 -6.91 0.83
CA LYS A 212 -13.51 -5.94 -0.17
C LYS A 212 -13.73 -4.51 0.35
N GLY A 213 -12.72 -3.65 0.25
CA GLY A 213 -12.75 -2.29 0.78
C GLY A 213 -12.49 -2.17 2.29
N ALA A 214 -12.40 -3.28 3.06
CA ALA A 214 -12.01 -3.22 4.46
C ALA A 214 -10.57 -2.70 4.63
N GLU A 215 -10.28 -1.97 5.71
CA GLU A 215 -8.91 -1.53 6.00
C GLU A 215 -8.00 -2.73 6.26
N LEU A 216 -6.90 -2.82 5.53
CA LEU A 216 -5.83 -3.79 5.75
C LEU A 216 -4.73 -3.23 6.63
N GLY A 217 -4.40 -1.96 6.44
CA GLY A 217 -3.30 -1.33 7.16
C GLY A 217 -3.09 0.13 6.79
N ARG A 218 -1.99 0.70 7.27
CA ARG A 218 -1.67 2.12 7.05
C ARG A 218 -0.16 2.38 7.08
N PHE A 219 0.20 3.52 6.52
CA PHE A 219 1.59 3.98 6.48
C PHE A 219 1.77 5.26 7.29
N TYR A 220 2.89 5.35 8.01
CA TYR A 220 3.23 6.53 8.83
C TYR A 220 4.16 7.54 8.14
N LEU A 221 4.47 7.39 6.87
CA LEU A 221 5.03 8.34 5.88
C LEU A 221 5.65 7.62 4.67
N GLY A 222 5.28 8.07 3.45
CA GLY A 222 5.81 7.58 2.18
C GLY A 222 5.50 6.11 1.91
N SER A 223 4.83 5.79 0.80
CA SER A 223 4.27 4.45 0.70
C SER A 223 3.92 4.04 -0.72
N THR A 224 3.96 2.74 -0.92
CA THR A 224 3.48 2.10 -2.13
C THR A 224 2.78 0.80 -1.74
N ALA A 225 1.63 0.55 -2.31
CA ALA A 225 0.95 -0.73 -2.24
C ALA A 225 1.19 -1.48 -3.56
N VAL A 226 1.64 -2.74 -3.48
CA VAL A 226 1.74 -3.64 -4.63
C VAL A 226 0.74 -4.76 -4.42
N VAL A 227 -0.13 -4.97 -5.40
CA VAL A 227 -1.11 -6.07 -5.38
C VAL A 227 -0.70 -7.10 -6.42
N LEU A 228 -0.75 -8.38 -6.05
CA LEU A 228 -0.43 -9.50 -6.91
C LEU A 228 -1.60 -10.48 -6.92
N PHE A 229 -1.89 -11.03 -8.11
CA PHE A 229 -2.87 -12.10 -8.32
C PHE A 229 -2.24 -13.25 -9.10
N GLU A 230 -2.77 -14.45 -8.91
CA GLU A 230 -2.38 -15.62 -9.70
C GLU A 230 -2.73 -15.48 -11.18
N LYS A 231 -2.12 -16.32 -11.98
CA LYS A 231 -2.35 -16.41 -13.42
C LYS A 231 -3.82 -16.73 -13.72
N ASP A 232 -4.36 -16.05 -14.77
CA ASP A 232 -5.70 -16.30 -15.33
C ASP A 232 -6.85 -16.13 -14.31
N LYS A 233 -6.65 -15.29 -13.28
CA LYS A 233 -7.65 -15.04 -12.25
C LYS A 233 -8.37 -13.70 -12.40
N MET A 234 -7.71 -12.73 -13.00
CA MET A 234 -8.25 -11.40 -13.20
C MET A 234 -7.61 -10.71 -14.40
N THR A 235 -8.26 -9.64 -14.84
CA THR A 235 -7.73 -8.73 -15.87
C THR A 235 -7.87 -7.29 -15.40
N TRP A 236 -6.88 -6.46 -15.71
CA TRP A 236 -6.96 -5.01 -15.50
C TRP A 236 -7.83 -4.35 -16.57
N ASP A 237 -8.58 -3.33 -16.18
CA ASP A 237 -9.32 -2.49 -17.14
C ASP A 237 -8.34 -1.69 -18.00
N ALA A 238 -8.54 -1.71 -19.31
CA ALA A 238 -7.71 -1.03 -20.31
C ALA A 238 -7.69 0.50 -20.17
N ALA A 239 -8.61 1.09 -19.39
CA ALA A 239 -8.62 2.51 -19.07
C ALA A 239 -7.45 2.91 -18.16
N PHE A 240 -6.94 1.98 -17.34
CA PHE A 240 -5.86 2.25 -16.41
C PHE A 240 -4.49 1.96 -17.01
N LYS A 241 -3.56 2.87 -16.75
CA LYS A 241 -2.16 2.80 -17.18
C LYS A 241 -1.25 3.52 -16.20
N ALA A 242 0.05 3.44 -16.41
CA ALA A 242 1.01 4.20 -15.61
C ALA A 242 0.63 5.69 -15.57
N ASN A 243 0.71 6.28 -14.38
CA ASN A 243 0.31 7.64 -14.03
C ASN A 243 -1.21 7.91 -14.01
N SER A 244 -2.08 6.92 -14.24
CA SER A 244 -3.51 7.08 -13.94
C SER A 244 -3.69 7.35 -12.46
N THR A 245 -4.44 8.40 -12.11
CA THR A 245 -4.89 8.64 -10.73
C THR A 245 -5.98 7.63 -10.38
N VAL A 246 -5.93 7.10 -9.19
CA VAL A 246 -6.93 6.18 -8.65
C VAL A 246 -7.36 6.62 -7.26
N VAL A 247 -8.57 6.29 -6.90
CA VAL A 247 -9.10 6.46 -5.55
C VAL A 247 -9.44 5.09 -4.95
N MET A 248 -9.27 4.96 -3.66
CA MET A 248 -9.58 3.74 -2.92
C MET A 248 -11.04 3.34 -3.15
N GLY A 249 -11.24 2.06 -3.50
CA GLY A 249 -12.59 1.53 -3.76
C GLY A 249 -13.05 1.58 -5.23
N GLU A 250 -12.37 2.34 -6.09
CA GLU A 250 -12.64 2.41 -7.53
C GLU A 250 -12.26 1.09 -8.22
N ALA A 251 -13.15 0.55 -9.07
CA ALA A 251 -12.86 -0.66 -9.83
C ALA A 251 -11.72 -0.41 -10.83
N MET A 252 -10.67 -1.23 -10.75
CA MET A 252 -9.48 -1.19 -11.63
C MET A 252 -9.37 -2.41 -12.54
N GLY A 253 -10.15 -3.45 -12.30
CA GLY A 253 -10.13 -4.70 -13.02
C GLY A 253 -11.24 -5.62 -12.56
N HIS A 254 -11.30 -6.79 -13.18
CA HIS A 254 -12.36 -7.78 -12.92
C HIS A 254 -11.79 -9.19 -12.91
N THR A 255 -12.43 -10.05 -12.14
CA THR A 255 -12.16 -11.50 -12.17
C THR A 255 -12.52 -12.09 -13.54
N VAL A 256 -11.87 -13.18 -13.92
CA VAL A 256 -12.11 -13.90 -15.21
C VAL A 256 -13.08 -15.03 -14.98
#